data_766e0324f8afa686d1018460ffa6764a
#
_entry.id   766e0324f8afa686d1018460ffa6764a
#
_cell.length_a   1.000
_cell.length_b   1.000
_cell.length_c   1.000
_cell.angle_alpha   90.00
_cell.angle_beta   90.00
_cell.angle_gamma   90.00
#
_symmetry.space_group_name_H-M   'P 1'
#
loop_
_entity.id
_entity.type
_entity.pdbx_description
1 polymer ?
#
loop_
_entity_poly.entity_id
_entity_poly.type
_entity_poly.pdbx_seq_one_letter_code
_entity_poly.pdbx_strand_id
1 'polypeptide(L)'
;SCKLWGLGGDGTVGANKNAISTIGLVADKYAQAYFSYDSMKSGGLTQSHLRFGDQPIRSTYLVSSADFVAVHAPTYVNKYDTTEDLKDGGIYLLNCPWSVEELETRLPGKMKRDLARKHAQFYIIDAAKLAVQVGLGEKRTNSILQAAFFALTRVIPLDMAVEDMKKNNYNSYFKKAGQAIVDKNNAAVDAGISAAVKVEIPESWADAADTPVAAPKGVTDFVRDIVLPMDRQQGDKLPVSVFKKHGVLDGTW
;
A
#
# COMPACT_ATOMS: atom_id res chain seq x y z
N SER A 1 -12.68 -3.75 -3.31
CA SER A 1 -11.36 -4.36 -3.51
C SER A 1 -10.25 -3.39 -3.17
N CYS A 2 -9.19 -3.90 -2.52
CA CYS A 2 -8.07 -3.05 -2.10
C CYS A 2 -6.73 -3.73 -2.45
N LYS A 3 -5.72 -2.91 -2.76
CA LYS A 3 -4.33 -3.35 -2.94
C LYS A 3 -3.42 -2.49 -2.07
N LEU A 4 -2.63 -3.13 -1.20
CA LEU A 4 -1.76 -2.43 -0.28
C LEU A 4 -0.31 -2.89 -0.49
N TRP A 5 0.58 -1.92 -0.66
CA TRP A 5 2.01 -2.10 -0.89
C TRP A 5 2.77 -1.80 0.41
N GLY A 6 3.44 -2.81 0.94
CA GLY A 6 4.18 -2.71 2.19
C GLY A 6 5.60 -3.24 2.09
N LEU A 7 6.39 -2.95 3.12
CA LEU A 7 7.75 -3.44 3.26
C LEU A 7 7.77 -4.63 4.22
N GLY A 8 8.44 -5.70 3.85
CA GLY A 8 8.59 -6.87 4.70
C GLY A 8 9.18 -6.50 6.07
N GLY A 9 8.44 -6.81 7.13
CA GLY A 9 8.81 -6.47 8.52
C GLY A 9 8.26 -5.14 9.04
N ASP A 10 7.57 -4.33 8.22
CA ASP A 10 6.94 -3.07 8.65
C ASP A 10 5.59 -3.27 9.37
N GLY A 11 5.08 -4.52 9.38
CA GLY A 11 3.81 -4.90 10.01
C GLY A 11 2.55 -4.68 9.17
N THR A 12 2.67 -4.19 7.94
CA THR A 12 1.55 -3.98 7.00
C THR A 12 0.68 -5.22 6.86
N VAL A 13 1.30 -6.40 6.67
CA VAL A 13 0.57 -7.66 6.51
C VAL A 13 -0.24 -8.00 7.76
N GLY A 14 0.31 -7.77 8.96
CA GLY A 14 -0.39 -7.98 10.22
C GLY A 14 -1.60 -7.07 10.36
N ALA A 15 -1.44 -5.77 10.06
CA ALA A 15 -2.54 -4.80 10.06
C ALA A 15 -3.64 -5.18 9.08
N ASN A 16 -3.28 -5.62 7.86
CA ASN A 16 -4.24 -6.03 6.84
C ASN A 16 -4.97 -7.33 7.19
N LYS A 17 -4.30 -8.28 7.86
CA LYS A 17 -4.95 -9.48 8.42
C LYS A 17 -5.98 -9.09 9.49
N ASN A 18 -5.63 -8.17 10.38
CA ASN A 18 -6.58 -7.69 11.38
C ASN A 18 -7.77 -6.96 10.72
N ALA A 19 -7.50 -6.05 9.76
CA ALA A 19 -8.56 -5.32 9.06
C ALA A 19 -9.56 -6.25 8.35
N ILE A 20 -9.07 -7.26 7.62
CA ILE A 20 -9.95 -8.20 6.92
C ILE A 20 -10.73 -9.09 7.90
N SER A 21 -10.13 -9.43 9.05
CA SER A 21 -10.82 -10.16 10.12
C SER A 21 -11.93 -9.32 10.75
N THR A 22 -11.67 -8.04 11.02
CA THR A 22 -12.68 -7.10 11.51
C THR A 22 -13.86 -6.99 10.53
N ILE A 23 -13.58 -6.83 9.24
CA ILE A 23 -14.61 -6.74 8.20
C ILE A 23 -15.44 -8.04 8.13
N GLY A 24 -14.79 -9.18 8.15
CA GLY A 24 -15.48 -10.48 8.03
C GLY A 24 -16.22 -10.92 9.28
N LEU A 25 -15.60 -10.76 10.46
CA LEU A 25 -16.13 -11.31 11.71
C LEU A 25 -16.99 -10.33 12.50
N VAL A 26 -16.63 -9.04 12.48
CA VAL A 26 -17.34 -8.02 13.27
C VAL A 26 -18.48 -7.40 12.47
N ALA A 27 -18.28 -7.17 11.17
CA ALA A 27 -19.28 -6.57 10.30
C ALA A 27 -20.06 -7.62 9.46
N ASP A 28 -19.85 -8.90 9.69
CA ASP A 28 -20.54 -10.00 9.02
C ASP A 28 -20.56 -9.90 7.48
N LYS A 29 -19.41 -9.52 6.91
CA LYS A 29 -19.24 -9.44 5.46
C LYS A 29 -18.41 -10.61 4.93
N TYR A 30 -18.68 -11.00 3.69
CA TYR A 30 -17.77 -11.89 2.99
C TYR A 30 -16.43 -11.18 2.81
N ALA A 31 -15.33 -11.87 3.16
CA ALA A 31 -13.99 -11.31 3.15
C ALA A 31 -12.98 -12.32 2.61
N GLN A 32 -12.07 -11.85 1.74
CA GLN A 32 -10.98 -12.63 1.17
C GLN A 32 -9.71 -11.81 1.20
N ALA A 33 -8.60 -12.43 1.61
CA ALA A 33 -7.28 -11.80 1.56
C ALA A 33 -6.26 -12.75 0.95
N TYR A 34 -5.40 -12.21 0.11
CA TYR A 34 -4.19 -12.88 -0.36
C TYR A 34 -2.98 -11.96 -0.13
N PHE A 35 -1.90 -12.54 0.37
CA PHE A 35 -0.68 -11.81 0.67
C PHE A 35 0.47 -12.37 -0.15
N SER A 36 1.01 -11.56 -1.05
CA SER A 36 2.21 -11.86 -1.81
C SER A 36 3.43 -11.34 -1.07
N TYR A 37 4.47 -12.14 -0.99
CA TYR A 37 5.73 -11.82 -0.30
C TYR A 37 6.90 -11.98 -1.26
N ASP A 38 7.89 -11.11 -1.11
CA ASP A 38 9.22 -11.37 -1.63
C ASP A 38 9.87 -12.54 -0.86
N SER A 39 10.78 -13.26 -1.48
CA SER A 39 11.58 -14.31 -0.85
C SER A 39 12.47 -13.78 0.28
N MET A 40 12.76 -12.48 0.33
CA MET A 40 13.50 -11.84 1.41
C MET A 40 12.66 -11.78 2.68
N LYS A 41 13.23 -12.24 3.81
CA LYS A 41 12.56 -12.27 5.11
C LYS A 41 12.18 -10.88 5.64
N SER A 42 12.99 -9.86 5.38
CA SER A 42 12.73 -8.48 5.77
C SER A 42 13.24 -7.53 4.69
N GLY A 43 12.55 -6.39 4.53
CA GLY A 43 12.92 -5.39 3.53
C GLY A 43 12.48 -5.72 2.10
N GLY A 44 11.90 -6.90 1.87
CA GLY A 44 11.29 -7.26 0.59
C GLY A 44 9.90 -6.64 0.39
N LEU A 45 9.43 -6.65 -0.83
CA LEU A 45 8.10 -6.18 -1.17
C LEU A 45 7.02 -7.09 -0.58
N THR A 46 5.96 -6.52 -0.05
CA THR A 46 4.71 -7.23 0.26
C THR A 46 3.53 -6.57 -0.45
N GLN A 47 2.66 -7.37 -1.03
CA GLN A 47 1.41 -6.91 -1.62
C GLN A 47 0.24 -7.63 -0.95
N SER A 48 -0.70 -6.86 -0.41
CA SER A 48 -1.93 -7.38 0.17
C SER A 48 -3.09 -7.12 -0.78
N HIS A 49 -3.79 -8.17 -1.17
CA HIS A 49 -4.97 -8.12 -2.03
C HIS A 49 -6.20 -8.44 -1.19
N LEU A 50 -7.07 -7.47 -0.96
CA LEU A 50 -8.24 -7.62 -0.12
C LEU A 50 -9.52 -7.47 -0.95
N ARG A 51 -10.47 -8.35 -0.73
CA ARG A 51 -11.85 -8.25 -1.23
C ARG A 51 -12.83 -8.44 -0.11
N PHE A 52 -13.86 -7.65 -0.09
CA PHE A 52 -14.96 -7.76 0.88
C PHE A 52 -16.25 -7.20 0.28
N GLY A 53 -17.39 -7.66 0.79
CA GLY A 53 -18.70 -7.23 0.32
C GLY A 53 -19.84 -8.07 0.92
N ASP A 54 -21.05 -7.78 0.47
CA ASP A 54 -22.28 -8.41 0.97
C ASP A 54 -22.63 -9.69 0.19
N GLN A 55 -21.82 -10.07 -0.79
CA GLN A 55 -22.00 -11.27 -1.61
C GLN A 55 -20.81 -12.21 -1.50
N PRO A 56 -21.00 -13.54 -1.65
CA PRO A 56 -19.92 -14.51 -1.65
C PRO A 56 -18.83 -14.19 -2.66
N ILE A 57 -17.56 -14.16 -2.22
CA ILE A 57 -16.41 -13.90 -3.07
C ILE A 57 -15.87 -15.21 -3.61
N ARG A 58 -15.90 -15.37 -4.93
CA ARG A 58 -15.42 -16.57 -5.64
C ARG A 58 -14.23 -16.29 -6.54
N SER A 59 -13.59 -15.10 -6.38
CA SER A 59 -12.44 -14.69 -7.16
C SER A 59 -11.19 -15.43 -6.71
N THR A 60 -10.52 -16.14 -7.63
CA THR A 60 -9.27 -16.89 -7.37
C THR A 60 -8.03 -16.13 -7.83
N TYR A 61 -8.18 -14.96 -8.44
CA TYR A 61 -7.14 -14.12 -9.02
C TYR A 61 -6.81 -12.93 -8.13
N LEU A 62 -5.63 -12.34 -8.34
CA LEU A 62 -5.17 -11.15 -7.62
C LEU A 62 -6.05 -9.93 -7.96
N VAL A 63 -6.03 -8.93 -7.08
CA VAL A 63 -6.72 -7.65 -7.35
C VAL A 63 -5.93 -6.89 -8.40
N SER A 64 -6.54 -6.68 -9.56
CA SER A 64 -6.05 -5.85 -10.67
C SER A 64 -6.95 -4.65 -10.97
N SER A 65 -7.96 -4.42 -10.11
CA SER A 65 -8.87 -3.26 -10.18
C SER A 65 -9.32 -2.95 -8.76
N ALA A 66 -8.72 -1.92 -8.16
CA ALA A 66 -8.85 -1.60 -6.75
C ALA A 66 -9.62 -0.29 -6.52
N ASP A 67 -10.57 -0.32 -5.59
CA ASP A 67 -11.28 0.87 -5.12
C ASP A 67 -10.41 1.70 -4.15
N PHE A 68 -9.44 1.02 -3.50
CA PHE A 68 -8.49 1.62 -2.58
C PHE A 68 -7.09 1.05 -2.82
N VAL A 69 -6.11 1.93 -2.98
CA VAL A 69 -4.69 1.57 -3.01
C VAL A 69 -3.96 2.30 -1.90
N ALA A 70 -3.16 1.60 -1.12
CA ALA A 70 -2.26 2.21 -0.14
C ALA A 70 -0.80 1.82 -0.40
N VAL A 71 0.09 2.80 -0.25
CA VAL A 71 1.55 2.61 -0.37
C VAL A 71 2.19 3.05 0.93
N HIS A 72 2.73 2.09 1.68
CA HIS A 72 3.28 2.34 3.01
C HIS A 72 4.75 2.76 3.00
N ALA A 73 5.48 2.49 1.93
CA ALA A 73 6.87 2.91 1.75
C ALA A 73 6.97 3.95 0.62
N PRO A 74 7.37 5.20 0.89
CA PRO A 74 7.37 6.28 -0.11
C PRO A 74 8.32 6.01 -1.28
N THR A 75 9.37 5.22 -1.08
CA THR A 75 10.31 4.83 -2.15
C THR A 75 9.66 3.99 -3.26
N TYR A 76 8.53 3.35 -2.98
CA TYR A 76 7.86 2.48 -3.94
C TYR A 76 7.21 3.22 -5.10
N VAL A 77 6.86 4.49 -4.93
CA VAL A 77 6.31 5.31 -6.04
C VAL A 77 7.28 5.48 -7.20
N ASN A 78 8.58 5.39 -6.95
CA ASN A 78 9.63 5.46 -7.97
C ASN A 78 10.11 4.08 -8.45
N LYS A 79 9.79 3.01 -7.72
CA LYS A 79 10.23 1.66 -8.06
C LYS A 79 9.15 0.85 -8.79
N TYR A 80 7.90 1.01 -8.37
CA TYR A 80 6.78 0.22 -8.87
C TYR A 80 5.69 1.09 -9.45
N ASP A 81 4.89 0.52 -10.36
CA ASP A 81 3.66 1.14 -10.85
C ASP A 81 2.52 0.89 -9.86
N THR A 82 2.44 1.73 -8.85
CA THR A 82 1.48 1.58 -7.75
C THR A 82 0.08 2.12 -8.07
N THR A 83 -0.08 2.85 -9.17
CA THR A 83 -1.35 3.45 -9.61
C THR A 83 -2.07 2.64 -10.69
N GLU A 84 -1.41 1.64 -11.26
CA GLU A 84 -1.94 0.85 -12.38
C GLU A 84 -3.32 0.26 -12.07
N ASP A 85 -3.44 -0.40 -10.92
CA ASP A 85 -4.66 -1.12 -10.53
C ASP A 85 -5.74 -0.23 -9.90
N LEU A 86 -5.48 1.06 -9.71
CA LEU A 86 -6.46 2.00 -9.15
C LEU A 86 -7.60 2.23 -10.16
N LYS A 87 -8.83 2.09 -9.69
CA LYS A 87 -10.03 2.44 -10.47
C LYS A 87 -10.18 3.95 -10.65
N ASP A 88 -10.96 4.34 -11.64
CA ASP A 88 -11.44 5.71 -11.77
C ASP A 88 -12.25 6.11 -10.52
N GLY A 89 -11.97 7.30 -9.97
CA GLY A 89 -12.54 7.77 -8.70
C GLY A 89 -12.04 7.04 -7.44
N GLY A 90 -11.11 6.10 -7.58
CA GLY A 90 -10.60 5.32 -6.46
C GLY A 90 -9.76 6.15 -5.47
N ILE A 91 -9.61 5.63 -4.26
CA ILE A 91 -8.83 6.27 -3.20
C ILE A 91 -7.38 5.78 -3.26
N TYR A 92 -6.43 6.73 -3.26
CA TYR A 92 -5.01 6.45 -3.16
C TYR A 92 -4.42 7.09 -1.90
N LEU A 93 -3.84 6.27 -1.02
CA LEU A 93 -3.18 6.71 0.22
C LEU A 93 -1.67 6.46 0.14
N LEU A 94 -0.88 7.52 0.29
CA LEU A 94 0.57 7.42 0.35
C LEU A 94 1.08 7.76 1.77
N ASN A 95 1.76 6.81 2.40
CA ASN A 95 2.50 7.10 3.64
C ASN A 95 3.85 7.72 3.28
N CYS A 96 4.01 9.01 3.54
CA CYS A 96 5.24 9.74 3.26
C CYS A 96 5.42 10.92 4.22
N PRO A 97 6.69 11.37 4.44
CA PRO A 97 6.98 12.56 5.24
C PRO A 97 6.87 13.86 4.43
N TRP A 98 6.47 13.80 3.17
CA TRP A 98 6.47 14.93 2.24
C TRP A 98 5.30 15.86 2.49
N SER A 99 5.53 17.16 2.30
CA SER A 99 4.44 18.14 2.22
C SER A 99 3.71 18.04 0.87
N VAL A 100 2.52 18.66 0.78
CA VAL A 100 1.75 18.70 -0.48
C VAL A 100 2.56 19.36 -1.61
N GLU A 101 3.33 20.41 -1.29
CA GLU A 101 4.17 21.14 -2.25
C GLU A 101 5.33 20.28 -2.77
N GLU A 102 5.91 19.45 -1.91
CA GLU A 102 7.00 18.55 -2.30
C GLU A 102 6.56 17.46 -3.29
N LEU A 103 5.27 17.08 -3.31
CA LEU A 103 4.76 16.04 -4.20
C LEU A 103 5.03 16.36 -5.68
N GLU A 104 5.05 17.64 -6.06
CA GLU A 104 5.33 18.05 -7.43
C GLU A 104 6.68 17.51 -7.92
N THR A 105 7.68 17.50 -7.07
CA THR A 105 9.04 17.05 -7.41
C THR A 105 9.32 15.60 -7.05
N ARG A 106 8.55 15.02 -6.09
CA ARG A 106 8.77 13.67 -5.57
C ARG A 106 8.08 12.58 -6.37
N LEU A 107 6.91 12.89 -6.95
CA LEU A 107 6.12 11.90 -7.67
C LEU A 107 6.57 11.77 -9.13
N PRO A 108 6.68 10.52 -9.66
CA PRO A 108 6.99 10.31 -11.06
C PRO A 108 5.84 10.78 -11.98
N GLY A 109 6.18 11.23 -13.18
CA GLY A 109 5.22 11.78 -14.13
C GLY A 109 4.08 10.81 -14.47
N LYS A 110 4.38 9.50 -14.64
CA LYS A 110 3.33 8.49 -14.86
C LYS A 110 2.31 8.45 -13.71
N MET A 111 2.78 8.45 -12.46
CA MET A 111 1.88 8.43 -11.30
C MET A 111 1.00 9.68 -11.24
N LYS A 112 1.56 10.87 -11.51
CA LYS A 112 0.80 12.12 -11.60
C LYS A 112 -0.31 12.02 -12.65
N ARG A 113 0.03 11.58 -13.87
CA ARG A 113 -0.96 11.39 -14.95
C ARG A 113 -2.06 10.40 -14.57
N ASP A 114 -1.71 9.28 -13.97
CA ASP A 114 -2.68 8.27 -13.55
C ASP A 114 -3.64 8.82 -12.49
N LEU A 115 -3.12 9.50 -11.47
CA LEU A 115 -3.95 10.11 -10.42
C LEU A 115 -4.91 11.15 -11.00
N ALA A 116 -4.44 12.00 -11.91
CA ALA A 116 -5.28 13.03 -12.55
C ALA A 116 -6.33 12.40 -13.49
N ARG A 117 -5.91 11.52 -14.40
CA ARG A 117 -6.79 10.94 -15.43
C ARG A 117 -7.82 9.96 -14.87
N LYS A 118 -7.49 9.30 -13.74
CA LYS A 118 -8.41 8.42 -13.00
C LYS A 118 -9.26 9.18 -11.97
N HIS A 119 -9.21 10.51 -11.94
CA HIS A 119 -9.95 11.35 -10.97
C HIS A 119 -9.79 10.83 -9.55
N ALA A 120 -8.58 10.42 -9.18
CA ALA A 120 -8.30 9.76 -7.92
C ALA A 120 -8.55 10.67 -6.72
N GLN A 121 -9.03 10.10 -5.63
CA GLN A 121 -9.05 10.75 -4.33
C GLN A 121 -7.70 10.52 -3.66
N PHE A 122 -6.78 11.46 -3.81
CA PHE A 122 -5.41 11.31 -3.33
C PHE A 122 -5.25 11.83 -1.90
N TYR A 123 -4.64 11.03 -1.05
CA TYR A 123 -4.33 11.36 0.34
C TYR A 123 -2.88 11.03 0.68
N ILE A 124 -2.28 11.86 1.55
CA ILE A 124 -0.97 11.57 2.16
C ILE A 124 -1.10 11.50 3.68
N ILE A 125 -0.21 10.76 4.31
CA ILE A 125 -0.13 10.63 5.77
C ILE A 125 1.33 10.43 6.18
N ASP A 126 1.78 11.11 7.23
CA ASP A 126 3.09 10.85 7.87
C ASP A 126 2.87 10.01 9.13
N ALA A 127 2.68 8.72 8.93
CA ALA A 127 2.42 7.77 10.02
C ALA A 127 3.64 7.58 10.93
N ALA A 128 4.87 7.76 10.42
CA ALA A 128 6.08 7.67 11.21
C ALA A 128 6.17 8.80 12.24
N LYS A 129 5.91 10.03 11.81
CA LYS A 129 5.84 11.20 12.70
C LYS A 129 4.77 11.03 13.78
N LEU A 130 3.58 10.56 13.40
CA LEU A 130 2.50 10.31 14.35
C LEU A 130 2.85 9.22 15.35
N ALA A 131 3.48 8.13 14.93
CA ALA A 131 3.94 7.06 15.80
C ALA A 131 4.93 7.57 16.86
N VAL A 132 5.85 8.45 16.47
CA VAL A 132 6.77 9.12 17.40
C VAL A 132 6.00 10.00 18.40
N GLN A 133 5.05 10.79 17.92
CA GLN A 133 4.25 11.70 18.77
C GLN A 133 3.46 10.96 19.86
N VAL A 134 2.93 9.76 19.56
CA VAL A 134 2.23 8.94 20.55
C VAL A 134 3.16 8.05 21.37
N GLY A 135 4.49 8.14 21.19
CA GLY A 135 5.50 7.43 21.95
C GLY A 135 5.69 5.96 21.59
N LEU A 136 5.36 5.55 20.36
CA LEU A 136 5.55 4.19 19.85
C LEU A 136 6.86 3.99 19.06
N GLY A 137 7.48 5.06 18.58
CA GLY A 137 8.63 5.03 17.66
C GLY A 137 8.22 4.87 16.19
N GLU A 138 9.03 5.44 15.30
CA GLU A 138 8.72 5.68 13.89
C GLU A 138 8.37 4.43 13.04
N LYS A 139 8.77 3.24 13.48
CA LYS A 139 8.45 1.97 12.77
C LYS A 139 7.10 1.36 13.17
N ARG A 140 6.38 1.93 14.13
CA ARG A 140 5.11 1.41 14.65
C ARG A 140 3.91 2.11 14.04
N THR A 141 3.80 2.06 12.70
CA THR A 141 2.80 2.80 11.93
C THR A 141 1.48 2.05 11.70
N ASN A 142 1.43 0.76 12.03
CA ASN A 142 0.34 -0.14 11.65
C ASN A 142 -1.04 0.29 12.10
N SER A 143 -1.19 0.63 13.39
CA SER A 143 -2.47 1.06 13.95
C SER A 143 -2.94 2.38 13.34
N ILE A 144 -2.01 3.28 13.03
CA ILE A 144 -2.29 4.56 12.37
C ILE A 144 -2.81 4.34 10.95
N LEU A 145 -2.09 3.54 10.15
CA LEU A 145 -2.45 3.28 8.75
C LEU A 145 -3.74 2.45 8.63
N GLN A 146 -3.98 1.52 9.55
CA GLN A 146 -5.23 0.76 9.61
C GLN A 146 -6.41 1.66 9.99
N ALA A 147 -6.24 2.58 10.94
CA ALA A 147 -7.27 3.55 11.29
C ALA A 147 -7.58 4.50 10.12
N ALA A 148 -6.55 5.00 9.42
CA ALA A 148 -6.72 5.79 8.22
C ALA A 148 -7.46 5.03 7.11
N PHE A 149 -7.16 3.74 6.91
CA PHE A 149 -7.88 2.88 5.98
C PHE A 149 -9.38 2.85 6.28
N PHE A 150 -9.79 2.58 7.52
CA PHE A 150 -11.20 2.55 7.91
C PHE A 150 -11.85 3.93 7.82
N ALA A 151 -11.14 4.99 8.17
CA ALA A 151 -11.64 6.35 8.10
C ALA A 151 -11.91 6.81 6.66
N LEU A 152 -11.03 6.45 5.71
CA LEU A 152 -11.15 6.82 4.30
C LEU A 152 -12.15 5.96 3.55
N THR A 153 -12.13 4.64 3.77
CA THR A 153 -12.95 3.72 2.99
C THR A 153 -14.38 3.59 3.49
N ARG A 154 -14.60 3.81 4.79
CA ARG A 154 -15.92 3.64 5.43
C ARG A 154 -16.58 2.30 5.10
N VAL A 155 -15.80 1.27 4.88
CA VAL A 155 -16.25 -0.08 4.54
C VAL A 155 -17.14 -0.69 5.62
N ILE A 156 -16.93 -0.26 6.87
CA ILE A 156 -17.77 -0.53 8.03
C ILE A 156 -17.93 0.76 8.84
N PRO A 157 -18.90 0.85 9.76
CA PRO A 157 -19.03 1.97 10.67
C PRO A 157 -17.70 2.21 11.41
N LEU A 158 -17.25 3.48 11.44
CA LEU A 158 -15.93 3.80 11.96
C LEU A 158 -15.78 3.51 13.45
N ASP A 159 -16.83 3.75 14.23
CA ASP A 159 -16.89 3.44 15.65
C ASP A 159 -16.69 1.94 15.93
N MET A 160 -17.35 1.09 15.14
CA MET A 160 -17.17 -0.36 15.20
C MET A 160 -15.73 -0.77 14.88
N ALA A 161 -15.13 -0.19 13.84
CA ALA A 161 -13.74 -0.46 13.48
C ALA A 161 -12.77 -0.06 14.60
N VAL A 162 -12.95 1.13 15.15
CA VAL A 162 -12.11 1.67 16.24
C VAL A 162 -12.23 0.85 17.51
N GLU A 163 -13.43 0.44 17.89
CA GLU A 163 -13.66 -0.42 19.05
C GLU A 163 -12.94 -1.75 18.90
N ASP A 164 -13.08 -2.42 17.75
CA ASP A 164 -12.40 -3.69 17.50
C ASP A 164 -10.87 -3.53 17.47
N MET A 165 -10.35 -2.47 16.84
CA MET A 165 -8.91 -2.18 16.83
C MET A 165 -8.36 -1.99 18.26
N LYS A 166 -9.06 -1.24 19.13
CA LYS A 166 -8.64 -1.04 20.53
C LYS A 166 -8.75 -2.32 21.36
N LYS A 167 -9.76 -3.16 21.11
CA LYS A 167 -9.87 -4.49 21.70
C LYS A 167 -8.71 -5.39 21.29
N ASN A 168 -8.33 -5.38 20.01
CA ASN A 168 -7.19 -6.14 19.49
C ASN A 168 -5.86 -5.65 20.08
N ASN A 169 -5.69 -4.35 20.29
CA ASN A 169 -4.53 -3.78 20.99
C ASN A 169 -4.44 -4.31 22.43
N TYR A 170 -5.54 -4.32 23.16
CA TYR A 170 -5.58 -4.87 24.50
C TYR A 170 -5.19 -6.35 24.52
N ASN A 171 -5.80 -7.17 23.68
CA ASN A 171 -5.54 -8.60 23.61
C ASN A 171 -4.08 -8.92 23.23
N SER A 172 -3.49 -8.11 22.36
CA SER A 172 -2.14 -8.33 21.84
C SER A 172 -1.04 -7.88 22.78
N TYR A 173 -1.24 -6.79 23.51
CA TYR A 173 -0.17 -6.09 24.23
C TYR A 173 -0.33 -6.13 25.74
N PHE A 174 -1.53 -6.19 26.30
CA PHE A 174 -1.73 -6.05 27.76
C PHE A 174 -0.89 -7.05 28.57
N LYS A 175 -0.99 -8.35 28.26
CA LYS A 175 -0.24 -9.39 28.98
C LYS A 175 1.27 -9.33 28.76
N LYS A 176 1.73 -8.79 27.64
CA LYS A 176 3.15 -8.79 27.26
C LYS A 176 3.89 -7.51 27.68
N ALA A 177 3.21 -6.38 27.65
CA ALA A 177 3.84 -5.07 27.75
C ALA A 177 3.07 -4.08 28.65
N GLY A 178 1.94 -4.49 29.21
CA GLY A 178 1.15 -3.72 30.17
C GLY A 178 0.28 -2.63 29.53
N GLN A 179 -0.50 -1.96 30.42
CA GLN A 179 -1.51 -0.96 30.01
C GLN A 179 -0.90 0.23 29.27
N ALA A 180 0.27 0.71 29.65
CA ALA A 180 0.90 1.87 29.03
C ALA A 180 1.17 1.67 27.51
N ILE A 181 1.49 0.45 27.08
CA ILE A 181 1.67 0.16 25.64
C ILE A 181 0.31 0.03 24.94
N VAL A 182 -0.70 -0.49 25.60
CA VAL A 182 -2.08 -0.50 25.07
C VAL A 182 -2.55 0.92 24.83
N ASP A 183 -2.36 1.82 25.80
CA ASP A 183 -2.79 3.22 25.69
C ASP A 183 -2.09 3.95 24.53
N LYS A 184 -0.79 3.73 24.34
CA LYS A 184 -0.05 4.28 23.20
C LYS A 184 -0.59 3.77 21.84
N ASN A 185 -0.89 2.47 21.74
CA ASN A 185 -1.47 1.91 20.52
C ASN A 185 -2.90 2.42 20.28
N ASN A 186 -3.69 2.63 21.34
CA ASN A 186 -5.01 3.25 21.23
C ASN A 186 -4.92 4.70 20.79
N ALA A 187 -3.97 5.47 21.33
CA ALA A 187 -3.68 6.83 20.87
C ALA A 187 -3.26 6.87 19.38
N ALA A 188 -2.52 5.86 18.92
CA ALA A 188 -2.17 5.71 17.50
C ALA A 188 -3.39 5.47 16.61
N VAL A 189 -4.37 4.68 17.06
CA VAL A 189 -5.66 4.50 16.36
C VAL A 189 -6.38 5.83 16.26
N ASP A 190 -6.53 6.55 17.38
CA ASP A 190 -7.23 7.83 17.41
C ASP A 190 -6.55 8.88 16.52
N ALA A 191 -5.21 8.94 16.53
CA ALA A 191 -4.45 9.83 15.65
C ALA A 191 -4.64 9.50 14.16
N GLY A 192 -4.71 8.20 13.81
CA GLY A 192 -4.83 7.76 12.42
C GLY A 192 -6.16 8.13 11.75
N ILE A 193 -7.24 8.27 12.52
CA ILE A 193 -8.60 8.52 12.00
C ILE A 193 -8.67 9.82 11.20
N SER A 194 -7.98 10.87 11.63
CA SER A 194 -8.06 12.22 11.03
C SER A 194 -6.76 12.71 10.42
N ALA A 195 -5.75 11.85 10.36
CA ALA A 195 -4.40 12.28 9.98
C ALA A 195 -4.16 12.35 8.47
N ALA A 196 -4.97 11.66 7.67
CA ALA A 196 -4.82 11.67 6.22
C ALA A 196 -5.20 13.04 5.64
N VAL A 197 -4.26 13.66 4.94
CA VAL A 197 -4.44 14.96 4.29
C VAL A 197 -4.83 14.72 2.85
N LYS A 198 -5.98 15.28 2.43
CA LYS A 198 -6.40 15.24 1.03
C LYS A 198 -5.52 16.16 0.19
N VAL A 199 -5.08 15.65 -0.93
CA VAL A 199 -4.29 16.40 -1.91
C VAL A 199 -5.21 16.79 -3.07
N GLU A 200 -5.31 18.09 -3.34
CA GLU A 200 -5.95 18.56 -4.56
C GLU A 200 -5.01 18.34 -5.73
N ILE A 201 -5.44 17.48 -6.67
CA ILE A 201 -4.63 17.09 -7.83
C ILE A 201 -4.67 18.22 -8.85
N PRO A 202 -3.51 18.84 -9.22
CA PRO A 202 -3.47 19.87 -10.24
C PRO A 202 -3.87 19.33 -11.62
N GLU A 203 -4.63 20.10 -12.40
CA GLU A 203 -4.98 19.74 -13.79
C GLU A 203 -3.74 19.46 -14.65
N SER A 204 -2.65 20.20 -14.39
CA SER A 204 -1.37 20.03 -15.09
C SER A 204 -0.76 18.62 -14.95
N TRP A 205 -1.16 17.86 -13.92
CA TRP A 205 -0.68 16.50 -13.75
C TRP A 205 -1.17 15.55 -14.86
N ALA A 206 -2.28 15.83 -15.50
CA ALA A 206 -2.81 15.03 -16.61
C ALA A 206 -1.81 14.89 -17.78
N ASP A 207 -0.93 15.88 -17.94
CA ASP A 207 0.06 15.95 -19.00
C ASP A 207 1.51 15.98 -18.47
N ALA A 208 1.73 15.57 -17.21
CA ALA A 208 3.05 15.53 -16.62
C ALA A 208 4.02 14.69 -17.46
N ALA A 209 5.21 15.22 -17.73
CA ALA A 209 6.23 14.52 -18.50
C ALA A 209 6.76 13.29 -17.75
N ASP A 210 7.21 12.29 -18.50
CA ASP A 210 7.86 11.13 -17.88
C ASP A 210 9.16 11.54 -17.22
N THR A 211 9.38 11.01 -16.02
CA THR A 211 10.66 11.15 -15.34
C THR A 211 11.64 10.15 -15.97
N PRO A 212 12.73 10.59 -16.60
CA PRO A 212 13.71 9.68 -17.18
C PRO A 212 14.30 8.77 -16.11
N VAL A 213 14.13 7.48 -16.24
CA VAL A 213 14.82 6.49 -15.41
C VAL A 213 16.11 6.11 -16.15
N ALA A 214 17.26 6.51 -15.61
CA ALA A 214 18.54 6.14 -16.19
C ALA A 214 18.64 4.59 -16.20
N ALA A 215 18.85 4.02 -17.38
CA ALA A 215 19.17 2.60 -17.47
C ALA A 215 20.50 2.34 -16.77
N PRO A 216 20.63 1.27 -15.96
CA PRO A 216 21.90 0.90 -15.37
C PRO A 216 22.95 0.70 -16.46
N LYS A 217 24.14 1.28 -16.27
CA LYS A 217 25.24 1.12 -17.21
C LYS A 217 25.85 -0.29 -17.08
N GLY A 218 26.23 -0.87 -18.21
CA GLY A 218 26.97 -2.15 -18.23
C GLY A 218 26.12 -3.40 -17.98
N VAL A 219 24.79 -3.29 -18.01
CA VAL A 219 23.90 -4.47 -17.92
C VAL A 219 23.73 -5.12 -19.30
N THR A 220 23.57 -6.45 -19.32
CA THR A 220 23.28 -7.21 -20.53
C THR A 220 21.86 -6.89 -21.06
N ASP A 221 21.60 -7.22 -22.32
CA ASP A 221 20.26 -7.12 -22.91
C ASP A 221 19.24 -7.95 -22.11
N PHE A 222 19.63 -9.14 -21.65
CA PHE A 222 18.77 -9.98 -20.83
C PHE A 222 18.33 -9.28 -19.53
N VAL A 223 19.29 -8.70 -18.81
CA VAL A 223 18.98 -7.95 -17.58
C VAL A 223 18.06 -6.78 -17.88
N ARG A 224 18.34 -6.01 -18.93
CA ARG A 224 17.52 -4.84 -19.29
C ARG A 224 16.12 -5.24 -19.73
N ASP A 225 15.96 -6.26 -20.56
CA ASP A 225 14.72 -6.60 -21.26
C ASP A 225 13.81 -7.53 -20.41
N ILE A 226 14.38 -8.28 -19.46
CA ILE A 226 13.65 -9.27 -18.65
C ILE A 226 13.78 -8.99 -17.15
N VAL A 227 15.00 -8.97 -16.61
CA VAL A 227 15.20 -8.92 -15.14
C VAL A 227 14.69 -7.62 -14.54
N LEU A 228 15.02 -6.47 -15.14
CA LEU A 228 14.57 -5.17 -14.63
C LEU A 228 13.04 -4.98 -14.69
N PRO A 229 12.32 -5.37 -15.76
CA PRO A 229 10.87 -5.38 -15.74
C PRO A 229 10.27 -6.30 -14.66
N MET A 230 10.84 -7.49 -14.45
CA MET A 230 10.40 -8.41 -13.39
C MET A 230 10.63 -7.83 -11.98
N ASP A 231 11.79 -7.22 -11.73
CA ASP A 231 12.08 -6.54 -10.44
C ASP A 231 11.09 -5.38 -10.16
N ARG A 232 10.58 -4.74 -11.20
CA ARG A 232 9.56 -3.70 -11.12
C ARG A 232 8.13 -4.23 -11.05
N GLN A 233 7.93 -5.54 -10.91
CA GLN A 233 6.62 -6.19 -10.89
C GLN A 233 5.84 -6.00 -12.22
N GLN A 234 6.57 -5.93 -13.34
CA GLN A 234 6.00 -5.78 -14.70
C GLN A 234 6.21 -7.05 -15.56
N GLY A 235 6.54 -8.18 -14.92
CA GLY A 235 6.82 -9.43 -15.61
C GLY A 235 5.64 -9.93 -16.47
N ASP A 236 4.41 -9.76 -15.99
CA ASP A 236 3.20 -10.17 -16.71
C ASP A 236 2.96 -9.38 -18.01
N LYS A 237 3.64 -8.25 -18.19
CA LYS A 237 3.56 -7.44 -19.42
C LYS A 237 4.58 -7.84 -20.48
N LEU A 238 5.51 -8.72 -20.12
CA LEU A 238 6.55 -9.16 -21.05
C LEU A 238 5.94 -10.04 -22.14
N PRO A 239 6.16 -9.74 -23.45
CA PRO A 239 5.72 -10.60 -24.51
C PRO A 239 6.53 -11.90 -24.52
N VAL A 240 5.91 -13.02 -24.84
CA VAL A 240 6.61 -14.31 -24.95
C VAL A 240 7.81 -14.25 -25.91
N SER A 241 7.74 -13.41 -26.93
CA SER A 241 8.81 -13.21 -27.91
C SER A 241 10.12 -12.68 -27.31
N VAL A 242 10.08 -11.99 -26.14
CA VAL A 242 11.31 -11.49 -25.51
C VAL A 242 12.20 -12.67 -25.05
N PHE A 243 11.59 -13.76 -24.60
CA PHE A 243 12.33 -14.95 -24.18
C PHE A 243 12.99 -15.68 -25.35
N LYS A 244 12.38 -15.67 -26.55
CA LYS A 244 13.00 -16.22 -27.76
C LYS A 244 14.31 -15.51 -28.13
N LYS A 245 14.36 -14.18 -27.96
CA LYS A 245 15.54 -13.37 -28.23
C LYS A 245 16.71 -13.74 -27.32
N HIS A 246 16.42 -14.10 -26.07
CA HIS A 246 17.43 -14.31 -25.05
C HIS A 246 17.77 -15.80 -24.78
N GLY A 247 17.10 -16.72 -25.46
CA GLY A 247 17.35 -18.16 -25.32
C GLY A 247 16.86 -18.76 -24.01
N VAL A 248 17.64 -19.67 -23.44
CA VAL A 248 17.32 -20.40 -22.23
C VAL A 248 17.68 -19.56 -20.98
N LEU A 249 16.85 -19.59 -19.96
CA LEU A 249 17.11 -18.96 -18.66
C LEU A 249 18.05 -19.86 -17.83
N ASP A 250 19.33 -19.81 -18.10
CA ASP A 250 20.36 -20.68 -17.50
C ASP A 250 21.15 -20.02 -16.36
N GLY A 251 20.83 -18.76 -16.03
CA GLY A 251 21.49 -18.01 -14.97
C GLY A 251 22.83 -17.37 -15.36
N THR A 252 23.17 -17.35 -16.64
CA THR A 252 24.44 -16.78 -17.14
C THR A 252 24.37 -15.28 -17.48
N TRP A 253 23.35 -14.59 -17.03
CA TRP A 253 23.14 -13.16 -17.25
C TRP A 253 23.86 -12.26 -16.26
#